data_946ef87bd01e640523b622ca452a282e
#
_entry.id   946ef87bd01e640523b622ca452a282e
#
_cell.length_a   1.000
_cell.length_b   1.000
_cell.length_c   1.000
_cell.angle_alpha   90.00
_cell.angle_beta   90.00
_cell.angle_gamma   90.00
#
_symmetry.space_group_name_H-M   'P 1'
#
loop_
_entity.id
_entity.type
_entity.pdbx_description
1 polymer ?
#
loop_
_entity_poly.entity_id
_entity_poly.type
_entity_poly.pdbx_seq_one_letter_code
_entity_poly.pdbx_strand_id
1 'polypeptide(L)'
;MFADYHVHCEYSDDSVYPMETVVKDAIQKGINEICFTDHVDYGVRDDWDSGKPIIYRDGSAIVNVNYPLYVKQISELQKKYSKDISIKLGLEFGIQTHTIPQYEALFKKYPFDFIILSIHQVEDKEFWTGEFQEGRTQQEYNERYYEELLNVVKSYKNYSVLGHPDLIVRYDEQGVYPFEKVKPIITEILKIVIADGKGIEFNTSYHRYGLKNTTPSIDILKLYKELGGEIITIGSDSHKPEHLGAYIDEAKGILKEIGFTRFCTFEKMKPIFHEL
;
A
#
# COMPACT_ATOMS: atom_id res chain seq x y z
N MET A 1 -3.07 -3.01 20.62
CA MET A 1 -3.84 -3.03 19.35
C MET A 1 -3.11 -3.90 18.34
N PHE A 2 -3.73 -4.95 17.79
CA PHE A 2 -3.21 -5.74 16.68
C PHE A 2 -4.05 -5.42 15.45
N ALA A 3 -3.47 -4.73 14.47
CA ALA A 3 -4.15 -4.26 13.27
C ALA A 3 -3.31 -4.55 12.03
N ASP A 4 -3.98 -4.87 10.91
CA ASP A 4 -3.35 -5.09 9.61
C ASP A 4 -3.97 -4.13 8.59
N TYR A 5 -3.14 -3.19 8.10
CA TYR A 5 -3.61 -2.09 7.26
C TYR A 5 -3.19 -2.23 5.79
N HIS A 6 -2.85 -3.47 5.36
CA HIS A 6 -2.58 -3.77 3.96
C HIS A 6 -3.00 -5.22 3.66
N VAL A 7 -4.24 -5.38 3.24
CA VAL A 7 -4.87 -6.69 3.05
C VAL A 7 -5.62 -6.74 1.73
N HIS A 8 -5.28 -7.71 0.89
CA HIS A 8 -5.93 -7.99 -0.38
C HIS A 8 -6.84 -9.20 -0.27
N CYS A 9 -7.87 -9.21 -1.10
CA CYS A 9 -8.81 -10.31 -1.22
C CYS A 9 -9.14 -10.59 -2.69
N GLU A 10 -10.14 -11.40 -2.94
CA GLU A 10 -10.60 -11.80 -4.29
C GLU A 10 -11.00 -10.63 -5.22
N TYR A 11 -10.98 -9.40 -4.74
CA TYR A 11 -11.20 -8.19 -5.56
C TYR A 11 -9.93 -7.64 -6.19
N SER A 12 -8.75 -8.07 -5.74
CA SER A 12 -7.47 -7.84 -6.41
C SER A 12 -7.21 -8.90 -7.47
N ASP A 13 -6.61 -8.54 -8.59
CA ASP A 13 -6.30 -9.45 -9.70
C ASP A 13 -5.23 -10.50 -9.38
N ASP A 14 -4.51 -10.32 -8.29
CA ASP A 14 -3.42 -11.18 -7.79
C ASP A 14 -3.77 -11.93 -6.48
N SER A 15 -5.04 -11.88 -6.06
CA SER A 15 -5.52 -12.63 -4.90
C SER A 15 -6.80 -13.42 -5.20
N VAL A 16 -6.85 -14.65 -4.70
CA VAL A 16 -8.04 -15.51 -4.73
C VAL A 16 -8.62 -15.75 -3.32
N TYR A 17 -8.19 -14.96 -2.34
CA TYR A 17 -8.54 -15.10 -0.94
C TYR A 17 -9.92 -14.48 -0.68
N PRO A 18 -10.99 -15.29 -0.43
CA PRO A 18 -12.33 -14.76 -0.31
C PRO A 18 -12.44 -13.77 0.86
N MET A 19 -13.01 -12.59 0.64
CA MET A 19 -13.07 -11.49 1.61
C MET A 19 -13.64 -11.92 2.97
N GLU A 20 -14.71 -12.70 3.00
CA GLU A 20 -15.27 -13.19 4.27
C GLU A 20 -14.35 -14.19 4.97
N THR A 21 -13.56 -14.96 4.22
CA THR A 21 -12.58 -15.88 4.80
C THR A 21 -11.43 -15.09 5.43
N VAL A 22 -10.97 -14.01 4.81
CA VAL A 22 -10.00 -13.08 5.40
C VAL A 22 -10.48 -12.58 6.76
N VAL A 23 -11.75 -12.16 6.87
CA VAL A 23 -12.32 -11.68 8.13
C VAL A 23 -12.32 -12.77 9.19
N LYS A 24 -12.75 -14.00 8.85
CA LYS A 24 -12.77 -15.14 9.79
C LYS A 24 -11.36 -15.51 10.27
N ASP A 25 -10.40 -15.54 9.38
CA ASP A 25 -9.01 -15.86 9.70
C ASP A 25 -8.38 -14.74 10.55
N ALA A 26 -8.71 -13.48 10.27
CA ALA A 26 -8.28 -12.34 11.09
C ALA A 26 -8.79 -12.45 12.53
N ILE A 27 -10.07 -12.80 12.72
CA ILE A 27 -10.67 -13.06 14.04
C ILE A 27 -9.95 -14.21 14.73
N GLN A 28 -9.72 -15.32 14.02
CA GLN A 28 -9.04 -16.50 14.58
C GLN A 28 -7.60 -16.17 15.00
N LYS A 29 -6.92 -15.29 14.27
CA LYS A 29 -5.56 -14.82 14.59
C LYS A 29 -5.51 -13.75 15.69
N GLY A 30 -6.68 -13.29 16.19
CA GLY A 30 -6.79 -12.27 17.22
C GLY A 30 -6.50 -10.85 16.73
N ILE A 31 -6.62 -10.60 15.43
CA ILE A 31 -6.49 -9.26 14.85
C ILE A 31 -7.72 -8.45 15.27
N ASN A 32 -7.48 -7.26 15.82
CA ASN A 32 -8.55 -6.38 16.32
C ASN A 32 -9.17 -5.53 15.20
N GLU A 33 -8.36 -5.16 14.21
CA GLU A 33 -8.80 -4.31 13.10
C GLU A 33 -8.07 -4.67 11.81
N ILE A 34 -8.81 -4.77 10.70
CA ILE A 34 -8.24 -4.93 9.35
C ILE A 34 -8.75 -3.83 8.44
N CYS A 35 -7.90 -3.42 7.49
CA CYS A 35 -8.31 -2.58 6.38
C CYS A 35 -8.09 -3.33 5.07
N PHE A 36 -9.17 -3.56 4.32
CA PHE A 36 -9.05 -4.04 2.95
C PHE A 36 -8.49 -2.93 2.06
N THR A 37 -7.51 -3.28 1.23
CA THR A 37 -6.75 -2.33 0.40
C THR A 37 -6.49 -2.90 -0.99
N ASP A 38 -7.50 -3.49 -1.61
CA ASP A 38 -7.40 -4.10 -2.93
C ASP A 38 -6.95 -3.09 -3.99
N HIS A 39 -6.28 -3.61 -5.04
CA HIS A 39 -5.59 -2.81 -6.05
C HIS A 39 -6.48 -1.99 -6.96
N VAL A 40 -6.04 -0.75 -7.23
CA VAL A 40 -6.51 0.07 -8.34
C VAL A 40 -5.30 0.65 -9.06
N ASP A 41 -5.08 0.25 -10.33
CA ASP A 41 -3.89 0.56 -11.11
C ASP A 41 -4.26 1.13 -12.49
N TYR A 42 -4.77 2.37 -12.53
CA TYR A 42 -5.09 3.03 -13.79
C TYR A 42 -3.84 3.21 -14.67
N GLY A 43 -4.02 2.99 -15.97
CA GLY A 43 -2.96 2.99 -16.97
C GLY A 43 -2.59 1.57 -17.40
N VAL A 44 -2.59 0.61 -16.45
CA VAL A 44 -2.29 -0.81 -16.74
C VAL A 44 -3.52 -1.72 -16.57
N ARG A 45 -4.53 -1.27 -15.83
CA ARG A 45 -5.81 -1.96 -15.67
C ARG A 45 -6.98 -1.03 -15.98
N ASP A 46 -8.01 -1.59 -16.61
CA ASP A 46 -9.28 -0.90 -16.83
C ASP A 46 -10.26 -1.19 -15.69
N ASP A 47 -11.24 -0.31 -15.51
CA ASP A 47 -12.34 -0.58 -14.59
C ASP A 47 -13.20 -1.75 -15.12
N TRP A 48 -13.74 -2.53 -14.18
CA TRP A 48 -14.57 -3.71 -14.44
C TRP A 48 -15.79 -3.41 -15.35
N ASP A 49 -16.28 -2.17 -15.37
CA ASP A 49 -17.43 -1.68 -16.17
C ASP A 49 -17.03 -0.77 -17.34
N SER A 50 -15.77 -0.78 -17.73
CA SER A 50 -15.23 0.03 -18.83
C SER A 50 -15.83 -0.28 -20.20
N GLY A 51 -16.50 -1.43 -20.32
CA GLY A 51 -17.02 -1.94 -21.60
C GLY A 51 -15.94 -2.56 -22.50
N LYS A 52 -14.68 -2.57 -22.07
CA LYS A 52 -13.59 -3.27 -22.76
C LYS A 52 -13.62 -4.78 -22.46
N PRO A 53 -13.07 -5.63 -23.33
CA PRO A 53 -12.91 -7.05 -23.05
C PRO A 53 -12.05 -7.25 -21.79
N ILE A 54 -12.54 -8.07 -20.86
CA ILE A 54 -11.77 -8.44 -19.66
C ILE A 54 -10.68 -9.42 -20.07
N ILE A 55 -9.44 -9.10 -19.72
CA ILE A 55 -8.29 -9.99 -19.88
C ILE A 55 -8.21 -10.89 -18.64
N TYR A 56 -7.88 -12.16 -18.83
CA TYR A 56 -7.68 -13.11 -17.75
C TYR A 56 -6.23 -13.59 -17.71
N ARG A 57 -5.66 -13.70 -16.52
CA ARG A 57 -4.35 -14.31 -16.27
C ARG A 57 -4.52 -15.34 -15.14
N ASP A 58 -4.12 -16.58 -15.40
CA ASP A 58 -4.21 -17.69 -14.43
C ASP A 58 -5.62 -17.87 -13.80
N GLY A 59 -6.65 -17.50 -14.56
CA GLY A 59 -8.06 -17.58 -14.13
C GLY A 59 -8.58 -16.35 -13.40
N SER A 60 -7.74 -15.38 -13.09
CA SER A 60 -8.12 -14.10 -12.47
C SER A 60 -8.35 -13.02 -13.53
N ALA A 61 -9.38 -12.20 -13.35
CA ALA A 61 -9.65 -11.06 -14.21
C ALA A 61 -8.67 -9.93 -13.91
N ILE A 62 -7.99 -9.42 -14.95
CA ILE A 62 -7.04 -8.31 -14.84
C ILE A 62 -7.82 -7.00 -15.01
N VAL A 63 -8.45 -6.58 -13.94
CA VAL A 63 -9.27 -5.35 -13.88
C VAL A 63 -9.12 -4.70 -12.51
N ASN A 64 -9.46 -3.42 -12.44
CA ASN A 64 -9.60 -2.73 -11.14
C ASN A 64 -10.79 -3.29 -10.36
N VAL A 65 -10.80 -3.05 -9.06
CA VAL A 65 -11.85 -3.45 -8.12
C VAL A 65 -13.26 -3.16 -8.66
N ASN A 66 -14.17 -4.12 -8.52
CA ASN A 66 -15.60 -3.84 -8.69
C ASN A 66 -16.12 -3.04 -7.49
N TYR A 67 -15.98 -1.72 -7.54
CA TYR A 67 -16.22 -0.82 -6.40
C TYR A 67 -17.61 -0.97 -5.75
N PRO A 68 -18.75 -1.04 -6.48
CA PRO A 68 -20.05 -1.21 -5.87
C PRO A 68 -20.19 -2.51 -5.09
N LEU A 69 -19.68 -3.62 -5.63
CA LEU A 69 -19.73 -4.92 -4.95
C LEU A 69 -18.80 -4.94 -3.74
N TYR A 70 -17.59 -4.43 -3.89
CA TYR A 70 -16.58 -4.32 -2.84
C TYR A 70 -17.10 -3.54 -1.62
N VAL A 71 -17.59 -2.33 -1.84
CA VAL A 71 -18.12 -1.48 -0.78
C VAL A 71 -19.34 -2.10 -0.11
N LYS A 72 -20.23 -2.73 -0.91
CA LYS A 72 -21.39 -3.44 -0.38
C LYS A 72 -20.98 -4.60 0.52
N GLN A 73 -20.06 -5.45 0.07
CA GLN A 73 -19.61 -6.63 0.82
C GLN A 73 -18.91 -6.23 2.11
N ILE A 74 -18.02 -5.23 2.08
CA ILE A 74 -17.40 -4.68 3.29
C ILE A 74 -18.47 -4.20 4.28
N SER A 75 -19.46 -3.43 3.81
CA SER A 75 -20.54 -2.95 4.69
C SER A 75 -21.37 -4.08 5.32
N GLU A 76 -21.60 -5.17 4.59
CA GLU A 76 -22.28 -6.37 5.11
C GLU A 76 -21.42 -7.07 6.16
N LEU A 77 -20.12 -7.23 5.91
CA LEU A 77 -19.19 -7.86 6.85
C LEU A 77 -18.96 -7.01 8.11
N GLN A 78 -18.87 -5.68 7.98
CA GLN A 78 -18.83 -4.75 9.11
C GLN A 78 -20.00 -4.95 10.06
N LYS A 79 -21.22 -5.11 9.53
CA LYS A 79 -22.43 -5.38 10.34
C LYS A 79 -22.39 -6.77 10.96
N LYS A 80 -22.03 -7.79 10.17
CA LYS A 80 -22.04 -9.19 10.57
C LYS A 80 -21.04 -9.46 11.70
N TYR A 81 -19.85 -8.92 11.62
CA TYR A 81 -18.75 -9.17 12.55
C TYR A 81 -18.43 -7.99 13.50
N SER A 82 -19.40 -7.07 13.66
CA SER A 82 -19.24 -5.83 14.45
C SER A 82 -18.82 -6.02 15.92
N LYS A 83 -19.02 -7.22 16.48
CA LYS A 83 -18.64 -7.55 17.88
C LYS A 83 -17.27 -8.23 17.97
N ASP A 84 -16.73 -8.69 16.84
CA ASP A 84 -15.57 -9.57 16.80
C ASP A 84 -14.33 -8.83 16.27
N ILE A 85 -14.50 -7.97 15.26
CA ILE A 85 -13.41 -7.27 14.60
C ILE A 85 -13.88 -5.94 13.98
N SER A 86 -13.01 -4.94 13.98
CA SER A 86 -13.22 -3.70 13.21
C SER A 86 -12.72 -3.91 11.76
N ILE A 87 -13.56 -3.61 10.78
CA ILE A 87 -13.24 -3.73 9.35
C ILE A 87 -13.29 -2.34 8.74
N LYS A 88 -12.24 -1.94 8.03
CA LYS A 88 -12.14 -0.63 7.38
C LYS A 88 -12.21 -0.76 5.86
N LEU A 89 -12.83 0.24 5.23
CA LEU A 89 -12.91 0.39 3.79
C LEU A 89 -11.71 1.20 3.29
N GLY A 90 -10.80 0.56 2.60
CA GLY A 90 -9.68 1.20 1.94
C GLY A 90 -9.49 0.68 0.52
N LEU A 91 -8.47 1.20 -0.14
CA LEU A 91 -7.92 0.75 -1.41
C LEU A 91 -6.44 1.07 -1.47
N GLU A 92 -5.70 0.30 -2.24
CA GLU A 92 -4.34 0.64 -2.64
C GLU A 92 -4.35 1.21 -4.06
N PHE A 93 -3.93 2.46 -4.18
CA PHE A 93 -3.90 3.22 -5.42
C PHE A 93 -2.48 3.22 -6.01
N GLY A 94 -2.27 2.49 -7.10
CA GLY A 94 -1.02 2.51 -7.88
C GLY A 94 -1.01 3.69 -8.85
N ILE A 95 -0.71 4.89 -8.33
CA ILE A 95 -0.90 6.16 -9.04
C ILE A 95 0.30 6.48 -9.93
N GLN A 96 0.00 6.98 -11.12
CA GLN A 96 0.96 7.69 -11.99
C GLN A 96 0.49 9.14 -12.16
N THR A 97 1.40 10.06 -12.44
CA THR A 97 1.06 11.48 -12.57
C THR A 97 -0.08 11.72 -13.57
N HIS A 98 -0.09 11.01 -14.71
CA HIS A 98 -1.10 11.18 -15.76
C HIS A 98 -2.46 10.52 -15.42
N THR A 99 -2.51 9.59 -14.44
CA THR A 99 -3.74 8.91 -14.02
C THR A 99 -4.44 9.58 -12.82
N ILE A 100 -3.87 10.63 -12.24
CA ILE A 100 -4.43 11.36 -11.09
C ILE A 100 -5.91 11.72 -11.26
N PRO A 101 -6.39 12.20 -12.44
CA PRO A 101 -7.81 12.56 -12.62
C PRO A 101 -8.78 11.40 -12.36
N GLN A 102 -8.42 10.15 -12.71
CA GLN A 102 -9.25 8.98 -12.45
C GLN A 102 -9.36 8.71 -10.94
N TYR A 103 -8.24 8.78 -10.20
CA TYR A 103 -8.22 8.61 -8.74
C TYR A 103 -8.98 9.71 -7.99
N GLU A 104 -8.89 10.95 -8.46
CA GLU A 104 -9.69 12.06 -7.92
C GLU A 104 -11.22 11.81 -8.11
N ALA A 105 -11.60 11.26 -9.26
CA ALA A 105 -12.98 10.91 -9.53
C ALA A 105 -13.47 9.75 -8.67
N LEU A 106 -12.65 8.70 -8.52
CA LEU A 106 -12.94 7.53 -7.70
C LEU A 106 -13.06 7.90 -6.22
N PHE A 107 -12.10 8.67 -5.69
CA PHE A 107 -12.07 9.07 -4.29
C PHE A 107 -13.35 9.80 -3.86
N LYS A 108 -13.93 10.62 -4.74
CA LYS A 108 -15.17 11.37 -4.48
C LYS A 108 -16.43 10.50 -4.43
N LYS A 109 -16.37 9.27 -4.96
CA LYS A 109 -17.55 8.40 -5.07
C LYS A 109 -17.85 7.61 -3.81
N TYR A 110 -16.85 7.30 -2.99
CA TYR A 110 -16.98 6.37 -1.87
C TYR A 110 -16.40 6.92 -0.56
N PRO A 111 -16.97 6.58 0.60
CA PRO A 111 -16.55 7.09 1.90
C PRO A 111 -15.41 6.25 2.48
N PHE A 112 -14.22 6.35 1.91
CA PHE A 112 -13.06 5.57 2.35
C PHE A 112 -12.64 5.93 3.78
N ASP A 113 -12.20 4.91 4.53
CA ASP A 113 -11.53 5.07 5.81
C ASP A 113 -10.03 5.30 5.64
N PHE A 114 -9.45 4.70 4.59
CA PHE A 114 -8.01 4.65 4.39
C PHE A 114 -7.66 4.48 2.90
N ILE A 115 -6.61 5.14 2.46
CA ILE A 115 -6.04 4.97 1.10
C ILE A 115 -4.53 4.86 1.23
N ILE A 116 -3.98 3.78 0.66
CA ILE A 116 -2.55 3.65 0.41
C ILE A 116 -2.25 4.27 -0.95
N LEU A 117 -1.27 5.17 -1.01
CA LEU A 117 -0.71 5.65 -2.27
C LEU A 117 0.55 4.86 -2.57
N SER A 118 0.56 4.17 -3.70
CA SER A 118 1.66 3.34 -4.17
C SER A 118 2.07 3.71 -5.59
N ILE A 119 3.28 3.32 -5.98
CA ILE A 119 3.74 3.35 -7.37
C ILE A 119 4.05 1.91 -7.78
N HIS A 120 3.19 1.30 -8.59
CA HIS A 120 3.35 -0.08 -9.09
C HIS A 120 3.89 -0.12 -10.52
N GLN A 121 3.72 0.98 -11.23
CA GLN A 121 4.12 1.17 -12.61
C GLN A 121 4.56 2.62 -12.85
N VAL A 122 5.39 2.81 -13.85
CA VAL A 122 5.76 4.13 -14.40
C VAL A 122 5.70 4.04 -15.92
N GLU A 123 5.09 5.05 -16.56
CA GLU A 123 4.87 5.08 -18.02
C GLU A 123 4.02 3.88 -18.51
N ASP A 124 3.02 3.46 -17.71
CA ASP A 124 2.16 2.29 -17.92
C ASP A 124 2.93 0.96 -18.06
N LYS A 125 4.12 0.90 -17.44
CA LYS A 125 4.98 -0.30 -17.39
C LYS A 125 5.12 -0.77 -15.96
N GLU A 126 4.68 -1.99 -15.71
CA GLU A 126 4.77 -2.64 -14.41
C GLU A 126 6.20 -3.09 -14.09
N PHE A 127 6.59 -3.03 -12.81
CA PHE A 127 7.96 -3.40 -12.38
C PHE A 127 8.18 -4.89 -12.37
N TRP A 128 7.18 -5.68 -12.00
CA TRP A 128 7.27 -7.14 -11.87
C TRP A 128 7.43 -7.86 -13.23
N THR A 129 7.02 -7.23 -14.33
CA THR A 129 7.25 -7.74 -15.69
C THR A 129 8.67 -7.47 -16.19
N GLY A 130 9.39 -6.55 -15.55
CA GLY A 130 10.68 -6.05 -16.01
C GLY A 130 10.62 -5.02 -17.14
N GLU A 131 9.44 -4.75 -17.71
CA GLU A 131 9.29 -3.81 -18.85
C GLU A 131 9.73 -2.39 -18.52
N PHE A 132 9.51 -1.96 -17.27
CA PHE A 132 9.98 -0.64 -16.84
C PHE A 132 11.51 -0.55 -16.79
N GLN A 133 12.18 -1.62 -16.35
CA GLN A 133 13.62 -1.69 -16.23
C GLN A 133 14.32 -1.93 -17.58
N GLU A 134 13.61 -2.51 -18.55
CA GLU A 134 14.16 -2.87 -19.86
C GLU A 134 14.78 -1.66 -20.58
N GLY A 135 16.05 -1.81 -21.01
CA GLY A 135 16.79 -0.77 -21.71
C GLY A 135 17.30 0.39 -20.83
N ARG A 136 17.10 0.32 -19.51
CA ARG A 136 17.58 1.31 -18.54
C ARG A 136 18.70 0.75 -17.66
N THR A 137 19.62 1.61 -17.27
CA THR A 137 20.57 1.31 -16.21
C THR A 137 19.88 1.32 -14.85
N GLN A 138 20.50 0.69 -13.84
CA GLN A 138 19.99 0.71 -12.46
C GLN A 138 19.73 2.14 -11.96
N GLN A 139 20.62 3.06 -12.26
CA GLN A 139 20.48 4.46 -11.91
C GLN A 139 19.23 5.08 -12.56
N GLU A 140 19.06 4.90 -13.86
CA GLU A 140 17.97 5.53 -14.62
C GLU A 140 16.59 5.05 -14.13
N TYR A 141 16.39 3.74 -13.91
CA TYR A 141 15.06 3.31 -13.46
C TYR A 141 14.80 3.63 -11.99
N ASN A 142 15.82 3.62 -11.10
CA ASN A 142 15.62 4.05 -9.72
C ASN A 142 15.33 5.55 -9.63
N GLU A 143 16.11 6.40 -10.31
CA GLU A 143 15.88 7.84 -10.33
C GLU A 143 14.49 8.17 -10.91
N ARG A 144 14.11 7.54 -12.03
CA ARG A 144 12.79 7.75 -12.65
C ARG A 144 11.62 7.30 -11.76
N TYR A 145 11.78 6.21 -11.01
CA TYR A 145 10.80 5.75 -10.02
C TYR A 145 10.55 6.81 -8.95
N TYR A 146 11.62 7.33 -8.33
CA TYR A 146 11.46 8.34 -7.28
C TYR A 146 11.01 9.70 -7.82
N GLU A 147 11.34 10.05 -9.06
CA GLU A 147 10.80 11.24 -9.72
C GLU A 147 9.28 11.13 -9.91
N GLU A 148 8.77 9.96 -10.32
CA GLU A 148 7.33 9.75 -10.43
C GLU A 148 6.65 9.86 -9.07
N LEU A 149 7.19 9.20 -8.03
CA LEU A 149 6.68 9.29 -6.68
C LEU A 149 6.65 10.75 -6.18
N LEU A 150 7.71 11.52 -6.42
CA LEU A 150 7.78 12.94 -6.05
C LEU A 150 6.71 13.76 -6.77
N ASN A 151 6.52 13.55 -8.08
CA ASN A 151 5.52 14.25 -8.87
C ASN A 151 4.10 13.92 -8.40
N VAL A 152 3.84 12.66 -8.08
CA VAL A 152 2.54 12.20 -7.57
C VAL A 152 2.25 12.83 -6.20
N VAL A 153 3.17 12.80 -5.22
CA VAL A 153 2.91 13.39 -3.90
C VAL A 153 2.78 14.91 -3.94
N LYS A 154 3.41 15.59 -4.92
CA LYS A 154 3.20 17.02 -5.15
C LYS A 154 1.79 17.33 -5.62
N SER A 155 1.20 16.46 -6.44
CA SER A 155 -0.01 16.72 -7.19
C SER A 155 -1.28 16.08 -6.59
N TYR A 156 -1.18 14.91 -5.94
CA TYR A 156 -2.29 14.16 -5.37
C TYR A 156 -2.26 14.18 -3.84
N LYS A 157 -3.41 14.48 -3.20
CA LYS A 157 -3.50 14.67 -1.74
C LYS A 157 -4.54 13.77 -1.06
N ASN A 158 -5.34 13.01 -1.81
CA ASN A 158 -6.42 12.19 -1.26
C ASN A 158 -5.94 10.77 -0.92
N TYR A 159 -4.93 10.68 -0.06
CA TYR A 159 -4.38 9.42 0.47
C TYR A 159 -4.10 9.56 1.97
N SER A 160 -3.85 8.44 2.64
CA SER A 160 -3.53 8.37 4.07
C SER A 160 -2.03 8.22 4.31
N VAL A 161 -1.43 7.24 3.62
CA VAL A 161 0.01 6.91 3.73
C VAL A 161 0.60 6.58 2.37
N LEU A 162 1.92 6.74 2.23
CA LEU A 162 2.68 6.09 1.16
C LEU A 162 2.89 4.63 1.51
N GLY A 163 2.43 3.73 0.67
CA GLY A 163 2.74 2.30 0.72
C GLY A 163 4.16 2.06 0.21
N HIS A 164 4.88 1.14 0.86
CA HIS A 164 6.22 0.66 0.42
C HIS A 164 6.95 1.62 -0.55
N PRO A 165 7.36 2.83 -0.10
CA PRO A 165 7.88 3.88 -0.98
C PRO A 165 9.19 3.54 -1.69
N ASP A 166 9.77 2.39 -1.42
CA ASP A 166 10.94 1.83 -2.09
C ASP A 166 10.62 0.49 -2.81
N LEU A 167 9.37 0.32 -3.29
CA LEU A 167 8.90 -0.91 -3.92
C LEU A 167 9.82 -1.41 -5.04
N ILE A 168 10.45 -0.50 -5.80
CA ILE A 168 11.33 -0.86 -6.92
C ILE A 168 12.45 -1.83 -6.50
N VAL A 169 12.88 -1.82 -5.24
CA VAL A 169 13.93 -2.72 -4.72
C VAL A 169 13.52 -4.19 -4.83
N ARG A 170 12.22 -4.48 -4.78
CA ARG A 170 11.66 -5.82 -4.88
C ARG A 170 11.93 -6.47 -6.24
N TYR A 171 12.07 -5.64 -7.28
CA TYR A 171 12.23 -6.02 -8.67
C TYR A 171 13.56 -5.59 -9.28
N ASP A 172 14.52 -5.20 -8.44
CA ASP A 172 15.86 -4.77 -8.86
C ASP A 172 16.82 -5.96 -8.87
N GLU A 173 16.97 -6.60 -10.03
CA GLU A 173 17.85 -7.75 -10.22
C GLU A 173 19.35 -7.41 -10.06
N GLN A 174 19.71 -6.13 -10.13
CA GLN A 174 21.09 -5.66 -9.93
C GLN A 174 21.43 -5.49 -8.44
N GLY A 175 20.45 -5.71 -7.56
CA GLY A 175 20.58 -5.54 -6.11
C GLY A 175 20.14 -4.15 -5.63
N VAL A 176 20.37 -3.86 -4.36
CA VAL A 176 19.89 -2.62 -3.75
C VAL A 176 20.63 -1.40 -4.29
N TYR A 177 19.90 -0.47 -4.87
CA TYR A 177 20.48 0.82 -5.28
C TYR A 177 20.87 1.64 -4.05
N PRO A 178 22.06 2.27 -4.01
CA PRO A 178 22.57 2.92 -2.81
C PRO A 178 21.67 4.05 -2.30
N PHE A 179 21.23 3.95 -1.05
CA PHE A 179 20.35 4.93 -0.40
C PHE A 179 20.85 6.37 -0.51
N GLU A 180 22.17 6.61 -0.34
CA GLU A 180 22.75 7.95 -0.40
C GLU A 180 22.54 8.67 -1.76
N LYS A 181 22.35 7.89 -2.84
CA LYS A 181 22.06 8.46 -4.17
C LYS A 181 20.61 8.95 -4.29
N VAL A 182 19.68 8.28 -3.62
CA VAL A 182 18.25 8.64 -3.66
C VAL A 182 17.78 9.42 -2.41
N LYS A 183 18.61 9.51 -1.39
CA LYS A 183 18.31 10.25 -0.14
C LYS A 183 17.83 11.69 -0.37
N PRO A 184 18.42 12.50 -1.29
CA PRO A 184 17.93 13.86 -1.53
C PRO A 184 16.46 13.89 -1.98
N ILE A 185 16.08 13.06 -2.96
CA ILE A 185 14.73 13.02 -3.49
C ILE A 185 13.75 12.40 -2.48
N ILE A 186 14.15 11.34 -1.77
CA ILE A 186 13.34 10.74 -0.69
C ILE A 186 13.11 11.76 0.43
N THR A 187 14.12 12.56 0.78
CA THR A 187 13.98 13.64 1.77
C THR A 187 12.91 14.65 1.36
N GLU A 188 12.87 15.04 0.08
CA GLU A 188 11.86 15.96 -0.45
C GLU A 188 10.47 15.32 -0.39
N ILE A 189 10.33 14.07 -0.83
CA ILE A 189 9.07 13.31 -0.75
C ILE A 189 8.54 13.28 0.68
N LEU A 190 9.36 12.83 1.64
CA LEU A 190 8.96 12.69 3.03
C LEU A 190 8.59 14.04 3.67
N LYS A 191 9.28 15.12 3.34
CA LYS A 191 8.91 16.47 3.80
C LYS A 191 7.53 16.89 3.31
N ILE A 192 7.19 16.59 2.04
CA ILE A 192 5.86 16.87 1.48
C ILE A 192 4.80 16.03 2.20
N VAL A 193 5.04 14.73 2.35
CA VAL A 193 4.14 13.80 3.05
C VAL A 193 3.82 14.29 4.47
N ILE A 194 4.85 14.68 5.23
CA ILE A 194 4.70 15.19 6.59
C ILE A 194 3.95 16.53 6.61
N ALA A 195 4.31 17.47 5.72
CA ALA A 195 3.66 18.78 5.63
C ALA A 195 2.17 18.68 5.26
N ASP A 196 1.80 17.68 4.47
CA ASP A 196 0.41 17.40 4.09
C ASP A 196 -0.38 16.65 5.19
N GLY A 197 0.24 16.35 6.33
CA GLY A 197 -0.38 15.57 7.41
C GLY A 197 -0.64 14.11 7.02
N LYS A 198 0.19 13.56 6.12
CA LYS A 198 0.16 12.18 5.67
C LYS A 198 1.24 11.36 6.36
N GLY A 199 1.18 10.04 6.17
CA GLY A 199 2.14 9.12 6.74
C GLY A 199 2.84 8.22 5.74
N ILE A 200 3.54 7.24 6.27
CA ILE A 200 4.10 6.11 5.52
C ILE A 200 3.61 4.80 6.10
N GLU A 201 3.71 3.76 5.32
CA GLU A 201 3.49 2.38 5.76
C GLU A 201 4.82 1.74 6.20
N PHE A 202 4.76 0.82 7.19
CA PHE A 202 5.72 -0.25 7.37
C PHE A 202 5.08 -1.52 6.79
N ASN A 203 5.61 -2.00 5.67
CA ASN A 203 5.10 -3.17 4.96
C ASN A 203 5.95 -4.40 5.31
N THR A 204 5.33 -5.45 5.87
CA THR A 204 6.07 -6.63 6.33
C THR A 204 6.33 -7.68 5.26
N SER A 205 5.89 -7.43 4.03
CA SER A 205 6.06 -8.36 2.91
C SER A 205 7.52 -8.61 2.51
N TYR A 206 8.46 -7.77 2.97
CA TYR A 206 9.89 -7.98 2.73
C TYR A 206 10.36 -9.38 3.11
N HIS A 207 9.74 -9.99 4.12
CA HIS A 207 10.02 -11.37 4.53
C HIS A 207 9.76 -12.37 3.40
N ARG A 208 8.57 -12.31 2.80
CA ARG A 208 8.20 -13.27 1.74
C ARG A 208 8.95 -13.06 0.42
N TYR A 209 9.41 -11.83 0.18
CA TYR A 209 10.26 -11.50 -0.97
C TYR A 209 11.75 -11.74 -0.72
N GLY A 210 12.13 -12.18 0.49
CA GLY A 210 13.52 -12.47 0.85
C GLY A 210 14.44 -11.24 0.79
N LEU A 211 13.89 -10.05 0.99
CA LEU A 211 14.67 -8.83 1.01
C LEU A 211 15.53 -8.78 2.27
N LYS A 212 16.76 -8.25 2.13
CA LYS A 212 17.71 -8.12 3.24
C LYS A 212 17.39 -6.98 4.19
N ASN A 213 16.50 -6.07 3.79
CA ASN A 213 16.08 -4.91 4.56
C ASN A 213 14.56 -4.86 4.63
N THR A 214 14.01 -4.06 5.52
CA THR A 214 12.56 -3.80 5.62
C THR A 214 12.05 -3.03 4.40
N THR A 215 10.73 -2.94 4.25
CA THR A 215 10.06 -2.12 3.25
C THR A 215 9.09 -1.17 3.97
N PRO A 216 9.34 0.16 3.98
CA PRO A 216 10.55 0.79 3.49
C PRO A 216 11.80 0.43 4.29
N SER A 217 12.97 0.67 3.69
CA SER A 217 14.26 0.37 4.33
C SER A 217 14.40 1.10 5.66
N ILE A 218 15.21 0.51 6.56
CA ILE A 218 15.53 1.11 7.88
C ILE A 218 16.04 2.55 7.73
N ASP A 219 16.79 2.84 6.66
CA ASP A 219 17.32 4.19 6.42
C ASP A 219 16.20 5.18 6.10
N ILE A 220 15.19 4.77 5.33
CA ILE A 220 13.99 5.59 5.05
C ILE A 220 13.17 5.80 6.32
N LEU A 221 12.95 4.75 7.13
CA LEU A 221 12.21 4.85 8.40
C LEU A 221 12.89 5.80 9.38
N LYS A 222 14.23 5.71 9.51
CA LYS A 222 15.02 6.64 10.36
C LYS A 222 14.93 8.07 9.85
N LEU A 223 15.10 8.27 8.54
CA LEU A 223 14.98 9.59 7.92
C LEU A 223 13.57 10.19 8.14
N TYR A 224 12.51 9.39 7.99
CA TYR A 224 11.15 9.83 8.25
C TYR A 224 10.98 10.28 9.70
N LYS A 225 11.52 9.52 10.66
CA LYS A 225 11.50 9.88 12.08
C LYS A 225 12.30 11.15 12.36
N GLU A 226 13.51 11.29 11.80
CA GLU A 226 14.37 12.47 11.92
C GLU A 226 13.70 13.75 11.39
N LEU A 227 12.92 13.63 10.31
CA LEU A 227 12.16 14.72 9.72
C LEU A 227 10.88 15.09 10.52
N GLY A 228 10.58 14.38 11.61
CA GLY A 228 9.42 14.62 12.44
C GLY A 228 8.16 13.88 12.02
N GLY A 229 8.28 12.84 11.19
CA GLY A 229 7.16 11.97 10.81
C GLY A 229 6.65 11.17 12.00
N GLU A 230 5.33 11.14 12.19
CA GLU A 230 4.67 10.43 13.28
C GLU A 230 3.57 9.46 12.84
N ILE A 231 2.98 9.69 11.66
CA ILE A 231 1.90 8.85 11.13
C ILE A 231 2.52 7.66 10.42
N ILE A 232 2.41 6.47 11.01
CA ILE A 232 2.91 5.24 10.43
C ILE A 232 1.89 4.12 10.64
N THR A 233 1.52 3.41 9.57
CA THR A 233 0.71 2.19 9.60
C THR A 233 1.59 0.96 9.47
N ILE A 234 1.07 -0.20 9.84
CA ILE A 234 1.74 -1.48 9.63
C ILE A 234 0.81 -2.35 8.80
N GLY A 235 1.30 -2.88 7.70
CA GLY A 235 0.55 -3.74 6.80
C GLY A 235 1.32 -5.00 6.42
N SER A 236 0.61 -6.13 6.32
CA SER A 236 1.20 -7.40 5.90
C SER A 236 1.27 -7.56 4.38
N ASP A 237 0.51 -6.76 3.65
CA ASP A 237 0.36 -6.85 2.20
C ASP A 237 -0.11 -8.29 1.83
N SER A 238 -1.11 -8.76 2.60
CA SER A 238 -1.58 -10.13 2.55
C SER A 238 -2.41 -10.41 1.31
N HIS A 239 -2.06 -11.49 0.59
CA HIS A 239 -2.82 -12.02 -0.56
C HIS A 239 -3.25 -13.47 -0.32
N LYS A 240 -2.85 -14.04 0.83
CA LYS A 240 -3.08 -15.46 1.21
C LYS A 240 -3.20 -15.60 2.73
N PRO A 241 -3.84 -16.66 3.24
CA PRO A 241 -4.04 -16.86 4.67
C PRO A 241 -2.77 -16.82 5.52
N GLU A 242 -1.65 -17.35 5.00
CA GLU A 242 -0.36 -17.38 5.70
C GLU A 242 0.29 -15.99 5.85
N HIS A 243 -0.08 -15.03 4.99
CA HIS A 243 0.46 -13.67 5.04
C HIS A 243 -0.30 -12.77 6.00
N LEU A 244 -1.58 -13.05 6.26
CA LEU A 244 -2.47 -12.19 7.05
C LEU A 244 -1.94 -11.97 8.47
N GLY A 245 -1.66 -10.73 8.83
CA GLY A 245 -1.11 -10.34 10.13
C GLY A 245 0.35 -10.76 10.35
N ALA A 246 1.04 -11.27 9.33
CA ALA A 246 2.39 -11.79 9.46
C ALA A 246 3.39 -10.69 9.82
N TYR A 247 4.26 -10.97 10.81
CA TYR A 247 5.38 -10.13 11.25
C TYR A 247 5.01 -8.72 11.77
N ILE A 248 3.73 -8.43 12.05
CA ILE A 248 3.30 -7.11 12.56
C ILE A 248 3.93 -6.80 13.93
N ASP A 249 4.03 -7.77 14.83
CA ASP A 249 4.66 -7.53 16.12
C ASP A 249 6.18 -7.34 16.01
N GLU A 250 6.84 -7.99 15.06
CA GLU A 250 8.25 -7.73 14.74
C GLU A 250 8.43 -6.30 14.23
N ALA A 251 7.56 -5.86 13.29
CA ALA A 251 7.56 -4.48 12.78
C ALA A 251 7.41 -3.45 13.90
N LYS A 252 6.53 -3.69 14.88
CA LYS A 252 6.40 -2.84 16.07
C LYS A 252 7.70 -2.79 16.89
N GLY A 253 8.39 -3.92 17.01
CA GLY A 253 9.70 -4.00 17.68
C GLY A 253 10.73 -3.10 16.96
N ILE A 254 10.84 -3.23 15.66
CA ILE A 254 11.75 -2.42 14.83
C ILE A 254 11.41 -0.93 14.93
N LEU A 255 10.13 -0.56 14.87
CA LEU A 255 9.70 0.83 15.03
C LEU A 255 10.09 1.41 16.39
N LYS A 256 9.97 0.62 17.49
CA LYS A 256 10.45 1.03 18.82
C LYS A 256 11.96 1.26 18.84
N GLU A 257 12.73 0.38 18.24
CA GLU A 257 14.19 0.51 18.15
C GLU A 257 14.63 1.78 17.39
N ILE A 258 13.85 2.17 16.35
CA ILE A 258 14.06 3.43 15.62
C ILE A 258 13.68 4.65 16.47
N GLY A 259 12.82 4.48 17.49
CA GLY A 259 12.37 5.55 18.38
C GLY A 259 10.94 6.03 18.13
N PHE A 260 10.13 5.26 17.38
CA PHE A 260 8.69 5.49 17.37
C PHE A 260 8.07 5.00 18.68
N THR A 261 7.08 5.72 19.19
CA THR A 261 6.31 5.33 20.39
C THR A 261 4.91 4.87 20.03
N ARG A 262 4.42 5.23 18.85
CA ARG A 262 3.06 4.98 18.40
C ARG A 262 3.05 4.56 16.94
N PHE A 263 1.97 3.84 16.55
CA PHE A 263 1.56 3.59 15.18
C PHE A 263 0.11 4.03 14.99
N CYS A 264 -0.40 4.00 13.77
CA CYS A 264 -1.73 4.51 13.47
C CYS A 264 -2.63 3.44 12.84
N THR A 265 -3.91 3.50 13.17
CA THR A 265 -5.03 3.04 12.35
C THR A 265 -5.77 4.24 11.81
N PHE A 266 -6.82 4.02 10.98
CA PHE A 266 -7.54 5.11 10.35
C PHE A 266 -9.06 4.94 10.43
N GLU A 267 -9.77 6.06 10.51
CA GLU A 267 -11.21 6.13 10.32
C GLU A 267 -11.55 7.41 9.56
N LYS A 268 -12.29 7.28 8.44
CA LYS A 268 -12.69 8.42 7.59
C LYS A 268 -11.49 9.31 7.22
N MET A 269 -10.42 8.68 6.77
CA MET A 269 -9.15 9.32 6.37
C MET A 269 -8.40 10.05 7.51
N LYS A 270 -8.73 9.79 8.78
CA LYS A 270 -8.09 10.42 9.93
C LYS A 270 -7.31 9.39 10.73
N PRO A 271 -6.04 9.66 11.09
CA PRO A 271 -5.23 8.75 11.89
C PRO A 271 -5.73 8.65 13.33
N ILE A 272 -5.72 7.44 13.88
CA ILE A 272 -5.96 7.11 15.28
C ILE A 272 -4.68 6.49 15.82
N PHE A 273 -4.08 7.12 16.82
CA PHE A 273 -2.79 6.70 17.37
C PHE A 273 -2.94 5.63 18.44
N HIS A 274 -2.08 4.61 18.37
CA HIS A 274 -1.96 3.53 19.34
C HIS A 274 -0.51 3.42 19.82
N GLU A 275 -0.32 3.09 21.10
CA GLU A 275 1.02 2.75 21.63
C GLU A 275 1.56 1.50 20.94
N LEU A 276 2.86 1.50 20.63
CA LEU A 276 3.57 0.37 20.05
C LEU A 276 3.79 -0.76 21.06
#